data_312247c6f10d1aeef0a7a92479b9b4c8
#
_entry.id   312247c6f10d1aeef0a7a92479b9b4c8
#
_cell.length_a   1.000
_cell.length_b   1.000
_cell.length_c   1.000
_cell.angle_alpha   90.00
_cell.angle_beta   90.00
_cell.angle_gamma   90.00
#
_symmetry.space_group_name_H-M   'P 1'
#
loop_
_entity.id
_entity.type
_entity.pdbx_description
1 polymer ?
#
loop_
_entity_poly.entity_id
_entity_poly.type
_entity_poly.pdbx_seq_one_letter_code
_entity_poly.pdbx_strand_id
1 'polypeptide(L)'
;MFDFGADARAEGGENGQNHKGLVTMDRKYKKDSFYAYKAWLSDEPFVHICGKRYVDRVEDVTKVTVYSNQPEVELLVNGEHLSKKRAVDHFFYFEVPNAGQSTLTAVAGDCRDESTIRKVDAFNEDYRLKEKGAVLNWFDITEVEGRFSLNDKMGDILATTRGKLWFAGLGLTLKSKMDKSKKPKEKGESKSGGFTLDSIKGMMGMLGGFTVLRLTSMTGMINISFTKEELLKINAKLNKIKKPKTK
;
A
#
# COMPACT_ATOMS: atom_id res chain seq x y z
N MET A 1 16.20 1.76 -4.95
CA MET A 1 14.92 2.11 -4.27
C MET A 1 14.62 1.03 -3.24
N PHE A 2 14.35 1.38 -2.00
CA PHE A 2 14.02 0.48 -0.89
C PHE A 2 12.69 0.90 -0.26
N ASP A 3 12.06 0.00 0.48
CA ASP A 3 10.89 0.33 1.29
C ASP A 3 11.26 1.34 2.36
N PHE A 4 10.35 2.21 2.73
CA PHE A 4 10.59 3.25 3.74
C PHE A 4 9.36 3.47 4.60
N GLY A 5 9.55 4.13 5.72
CA GLY A 5 8.47 4.49 6.62
C GLY A 5 7.47 5.44 5.95
N ALA A 6 6.20 5.26 6.27
CA ALA A 6 5.12 6.14 5.85
C ALA A 6 4.24 6.43 7.06
N ASP A 7 3.99 7.72 7.32
CA ASP A 7 3.30 8.15 8.53
C ASP A 7 1.81 7.87 8.50
N ALA A 8 1.13 8.12 7.40
CA ALA A 8 -0.33 8.10 7.32
C ALA A 8 -0.89 7.10 6.30
N ARG A 9 -0.12 6.07 5.91
CA ARG A 9 -0.53 5.08 4.91
C ARG A 9 -0.38 3.67 5.45
N ALA A 10 -1.44 2.87 5.31
CA ALA A 10 -1.34 1.42 5.37
C ALA A 10 -1.10 0.93 3.95
N GLU A 11 0.12 0.60 3.62
CA GLU A 11 0.46 -0.04 2.36
C GLU A 11 1.08 -1.40 2.66
N GLY A 12 0.56 -2.44 2.02
CA GLY A 12 1.07 -3.78 2.20
C GLY A 12 0.76 -4.42 3.56
N GLY A 13 -0.27 -3.95 4.27
CA GLY A 13 -0.74 -4.55 5.51
C GLY A 13 0.05 -4.21 6.76
N GLU A 14 1.12 -3.42 6.66
CA GLU A 14 1.92 -3.00 7.80
C GLU A 14 1.79 -1.50 8.06
N ASN A 15 1.61 -1.15 9.33
CA ASN A 15 1.51 0.23 9.75
C ASN A 15 2.88 0.92 9.67
N GLY A 16 2.90 2.14 9.13
CA GLY A 16 4.12 2.95 9.06
C GLY A 16 5.11 2.51 8.01
N GLN A 17 4.77 1.58 7.12
CA GLN A 17 5.66 1.12 6.04
C GLN A 17 5.06 1.33 4.66
N ASN A 18 5.94 1.67 3.72
CA ASN A 18 5.65 1.75 2.30
C ASN A 18 6.40 0.62 1.58
N HIS A 19 5.66 -0.25 0.90
CA HIS A 19 6.20 -1.44 0.24
C HIS A 19 6.49 -1.26 -1.27
N LYS A 20 6.59 -0.03 -1.75
CA LYS A 20 6.87 0.27 -3.18
C LYS A 20 8.34 0.16 -3.57
N GLY A 21 9.21 -0.14 -2.62
CA GLY A 21 10.63 -0.36 -2.87
C GLY A 21 10.90 -1.66 -3.63
N LEU A 22 12.07 -1.74 -4.25
CA LEU A 22 12.60 -2.96 -4.87
C LEU A 22 13.29 -3.87 -3.85
N VAL A 23 13.64 -3.30 -2.70
CA VAL A 23 14.34 -3.96 -1.59
C VAL A 23 13.57 -3.66 -0.32
N THR A 24 13.58 -4.58 0.64
CA THR A 24 12.93 -4.40 1.94
C THR A 24 13.52 -3.22 2.71
N MET A 25 12.79 -2.70 3.69
CA MET A 25 13.18 -1.53 4.48
C MET A 25 14.52 -1.74 5.21
N ASP A 26 14.77 -2.94 5.72
CA ASP A 26 16.04 -3.35 6.33
C ASP A 26 17.15 -3.66 5.31
N ARG A 27 16.84 -3.56 4.00
CA ARG A 27 17.73 -3.80 2.85
C ARG A 27 18.28 -5.23 2.73
N LYS A 28 17.76 -6.18 3.51
CA LYS A 28 18.25 -7.56 3.50
C LYS A 28 17.74 -8.36 2.31
N TYR A 29 16.53 -8.05 1.82
CA TYR A 29 15.90 -8.86 0.79
C TYR A 29 15.60 -8.04 -0.46
N LYS A 30 15.99 -8.57 -1.62
CA LYS A 30 15.57 -8.10 -2.93
C LYS A 30 14.22 -8.74 -3.25
N LYS A 31 13.26 -7.94 -3.70
CA LYS A 31 11.94 -8.42 -4.11
C LYS A 31 11.95 -8.90 -5.56
N ASP A 32 10.92 -9.63 -5.99
CA ASP A 32 10.81 -10.04 -7.40
C ASP A 32 10.84 -8.84 -8.35
N SER A 33 10.28 -7.70 -7.94
CA SER A 33 10.37 -6.44 -8.69
C SER A 33 11.81 -5.95 -8.91
N PHE A 34 12.76 -6.24 -8.00
CA PHE A 34 14.17 -5.93 -8.22
C PHE A 34 14.71 -6.71 -9.43
N TYR A 35 14.38 -7.99 -9.52
CA TYR A 35 14.84 -8.85 -10.61
C TYR A 35 14.14 -8.54 -11.93
N ALA A 36 12.88 -8.08 -11.89
CA ALA A 36 12.22 -7.54 -13.07
C ALA A 36 12.99 -6.33 -13.65
N TYR A 37 13.36 -5.36 -12.80
CA TYR A 37 14.20 -4.24 -13.24
C TYR A 37 15.60 -4.70 -13.69
N LYS A 38 16.22 -5.66 -12.98
CA LYS A 38 17.52 -6.22 -13.36
C LYS A 38 17.47 -6.82 -14.77
N ALA A 39 16.36 -7.48 -15.13
CA ALA A 39 16.21 -8.09 -16.46
C ALA A 39 16.29 -7.10 -17.62
N TRP A 40 15.83 -5.86 -17.40
CA TRP A 40 15.84 -4.80 -18.39
C TRP A 40 17.09 -3.90 -18.36
N LEU A 41 17.74 -3.77 -17.20
CA LEU A 41 18.73 -2.73 -16.95
C LEU A 41 20.15 -3.27 -16.72
N SER A 42 20.34 -4.58 -16.62
CA SER A 42 21.65 -5.18 -16.34
C SER A 42 22.14 -6.06 -17.47
N ASP A 43 23.40 -5.90 -17.82
CA ASP A 43 24.09 -6.79 -18.77
C ASP A 43 24.63 -8.05 -18.09
N GLU A 44 24.69 -8.09 -16.74
CA GLU A 44 25.12 -9.26 -16.00
C GLU A 44 24.12 -10.40 -16.18
N PRO A 45 24.54 -11.56 -16.76
CA PRO A 45 23.66 -12.70 -16.95
C PRO A 45 23.05 -13.18 -15.64
N PHE A 46 21.74 -13.45 -15.63
CA PHE A 46 21.06 -14.02 -14.47
C PHE A 46 19.76 -14.72 -14.85
N VAL A 47 19.25 -15.54 -13.93
CA VAL A 47 17.91 -16.11 -13.94
C VAL A 47 17.33 -16.03 -12.52
N HIS A 48 16.03 -15.77 -12.38
CA HIS A 48 15.35 -15.66 -11.09
C HIS A 48 13.93 -16.21 -11.15
N ILE A 49 13.65 -17.22 -10.33
CA ILE A 49 12.29 -17.75 -10.13
C ILE A 49 11.55 -16.84 -9.16
N CYS A 50 10.41 -16.30 -9.57
CA CYS A 50 9.58 -15.43 -8.75
C CYS A 50 8.75 -16.20 -7.72
N GLY A 51 8.33 -15.51 -6.66
CA GLY A 51 7.41 -16.05 -5.66
C GLY A 51 8.01 -17.14 -4.77
N LYS A 52 9.31 -17.11 -4.50
CA LYS A 52 10.02 -18.14 -3.68
C LYS A 52 9.42 -18.35 -2.29
N ARG A 53 8.76 -17.34 -1.73
CA ARG A 53 8.10 -17.46 -0.42
C ARG A 53 6.69 -18.09 -0.50
N TYR A 54 6.09 -18.13 -1.68
CA TYR A 54 4.81 -18.79 -1.94
C TYR A 54 5.04 -20.27 -2.24
N VAL A 55 5.39 -21.03 -1.22
CA VAL A 55 5.72 -22.46 -1.30
C VAL A 55 4.46 -23.31 -1.37
N ASP A 56 3.50 -23.09 -0.45
CA ASP A 56 2.27 -23.87 -0.37
C ASP A 56 1.26 -23.38 -1.41
N ARG A 57 0.83 -24.26 -2.29
CA ARG A 57 -0.07 -23.94 -3.41
C ARG A 57 -1.19 -24.96 -3.50
N VAL A 58 -2.41 -24.48 -3.69
CA VAL A 58 -3.63 -25.31 -3.71
C VAL A 58 -4.04 -25.76 -5.10
N GLU A 59 -3.52 -25.11 -6.16
CA GLU A 59 -3.85 -25.43 -7.54
C GLU A 59 -3.18 -26.73 -7.98
N ASP A 60 -3.81 -27.53 -8.86
CA ASP A 60 -3.23 -28.72 -9.46
C ASP A 60 -2.15 -28.38 -10.50
N VAL A 61 -2.30 -27.24 -11.14
CA VAL A 61 -1.31 -26.65 -12.04
C VAL A 61 -1.03 -25.23 -11.56
N THR A 62 0.22 -24.97 -11.24
CA THR A 62 0.62 -23.66 -10.72
C THR A 62 1.39 -22.86 -11.77
N LYS A 63 1.15 -21.56 -11.80
CA LYS A 63 1.89 -20.64 -12.66
C LYS A 63 3.21 -20.24 -11.99
N VAL A 64 4.31 -20.43 -12.70
CA VAL A 64 5.64 -20.02 -12.29
C VAL A 64 6.16 -18.96 -13.25
N THR A 65 6.56 -17.83 -12.70
CA THR A 65 7.18 -16.74 -13.47
C THR A 65 8.68 -16.75 -13.20
N VAL A 66 9.44 -16.62 -14.28
CA VAL A 66 10.91 -16.51 -14.20
C VAL A 66 11.33 -15.23 -14.91
N TYR A 67 12.23 -14.48 -14.30
CA TYR A 67 12.87 -13.30 -14.91
C TYR A 67 14.30 -13.63 -15.31
N SER A 68 14.68 -13.19 -16.51
CA SER A 68 16.05 -13.34 -17.00
C SER A 68 16.35 -12.31 -18.10
N ASN A 69 17.58 -11.87 -18.20
CA ASN A 69 18.08 -11.11 -19.35
C ASN A 69 18.64 -12.03 -20.46
N GLN A 70 18.56 -13.34 -20.29
CA GLN A 70 18.97 -14.31 -21.30
C GLN A 70 17.81 -14.59 -22.27
N PRO A 71 18.10 -14.94 -23.54
CA PRO A 71 17.08 -15.11 -24.57
C PRO A 71 16.19 -16.34 -24.36
N GLU A 72 16.67 -17.32 -23.59
CA GLU A 72 15.96 -18.58 -23.35
C GLU A 72 16.09 -19.00 -21.89
N VAL A 73 15.02 -19.57 -21.36
CA VAL A 73 15.00 -20.20 -20.03
C VAL A 73 14.43 -21.60 -20.14
N GLU A 74 15.12 -22.55 -19.56
CA GLU A 74 14.66 -23.91 -19.34
C GLU A 74 14.22 -24.07 -17.90
N LEU A 75 13.07 -24.72 -17.67
CA LEU A 75 12.57 -25.07 -16.34
C LEU A 75 12.60 -26.59 -16.18
N LEU A 76 13.21 -27.02 -15.08
CA LEU A 76 13.22 -28.41 -14.63
C LEU A 76 12.36 -28.52 -13.36
N VAL A 77 11.71 -29.67 -13.21
CA VAL A 77 10.94 -30.04 -12.02
C VAL A 77 11.55 -31.36 -11.48
N ASN A 78 12.04 -31.31 -10.24
CA ASN A 78 12.75 -32.45 -9.62
C ASN A 78 13.91 -33.00 -10.46
N GLY A 79 14.58 -32.11 -11.21
CA GLY A 79 15.69 -32.46 -12.09
C GLY A 79 15.27 -32.91 -13.49
N GLU A 80 13.99 -33.13 -13.76
CA GLU A 80 13.47 -33.51 -15.07
C GLU A 80 13.07 -32.29 -15.89
N HIS A 81 13.38 -32.29 -17.18
CA HIS A 81 13.03 -31.24 -18.11
C HIS A 81 11.50 -31.08 -18.22
N LEU A 82 10.98 -29.90 -17.91
CA LEU A 82 9.57 -29.57 -18.12
C LEU A 82 9.37 -28.89 -19.47
N SER A 83 10.01 -27.76 -19.69
CA SER A 83 9.94 -27.01 -20.95
C SER A 83 11.03 -25.96 -21.04
N LYS A 84 11.33 -25.54 -22.28
CA LYS A 84 12.23 -24.43 -22.60
C LYS A 84 11.44 -23.35 -23.35
N LYS A 85 11.62 -22.09 -22.97
CA LYS A 85 10.89 -20.95 -23.54
C LYS A 85 11.85 -19.84 -23.98
N ARG A 86 11.44 -19.13 -25.01
CA ARG A 86 12.02 -17.85 -25.43
C ARG A 86 11.14 -16.72 -24.93
N ALA A 87 11.74 -15.69 -24.39
CA ALA A 87 11.02 -14.51 -23.96
C ALA A 87 10.82 -13.51 -25.09
N VAL A 88 9.70 -12.80 -25.01
CA VAL A 88 9.47 -11.60 -25.81
C VAL A 88 9.93 -10.35 -25.04
N ASP A 89 9.92 -10.39 -23.70
CA ASP A 89 10.06 -9.25 -22.80
C ASP A 89 10.80 -9.55 -21.50
N HIS A 90 11.76 -10.48 -21.51
CA HIS A 90 12.52 -10.92 -20.32
C HIS A 90 11.70 -11.66 -19.25
N PHE A 91 10.41 -11.92 -19.49
CA PHE A 91 9.51 -12.62 -18.57
C PHE A 91 9.09 -13.96 -19.17
N PHE A 92 9.30 -15.04 -18.42
CA PHE A 92 9.03 -16.40 -18.84
C PHE A 92 7.95 -17.00 -17.94
N TYR A 93 6.88 -17.51 -18.52
CA TYR A 93 5.73 -18.05 -17.81
C TYR A 93 5.62 -19.55 -18.06
N PHE A 94 5.60 -20.31 -16.98
CA PHE A 94 5.50 -21.78 -17.03
C PHE A 94 4.25 -22.22 -16.28
N GLU A 95 3.61 -23.27 -16.79
CA GLU A 95 2.57 -24.02 -16.11
C GLU A 95 3.22 -25.31 -15.59
N VAL A 96 3.21 -25.48 -14.28
CA VAL A 96 3.90 -26.57 -13.59
C VAL A 96 2.87 -27.45 -12.88
N PRO A 97 2.82 -28.77 -13.17
CA PRO A 97 2.03 -29.69 -12.38
C PRO A 97 2.44 -29.63 -10.91
N ASN A 98 1.46 -29.48 -10.02
CA ASN A 98 1.70 -29.33 -8.59
C ASN A 98 1.19 -30.58 -7.86
N ALA A 99 2.07 -31.53 -7.67
CA ALA A 99 1.77 -32.80 -7.00
C ALA A 99 2.84 -33.08 -5.92
N GLY A 100 2.44 -33.02 -4.66
CA GLY A 100 3.38 -33.19 -3.54
C GLY A 100 4.37 -32.02 -3.42
N GLN A 101 5.60 -32.30 -3.05
CA GLN A 101 6.67 -31.31 -2.99
C GLN A 101 7.57 -31.43 -4.21
N SER A 102 7.87 -30.32 -4.86
CA SER A 102 8.72 -30.26 -6.04
C SER A 102 9.78 -29.18 -5.92
N THR A 103 10.98 -29.50 -6.38
CA THR A 103 12.06 -28.52 -6.58
C THR A 103 12.01 -28.04 -8.02
N LEU A 104 11.90 -26.73 -8.19
CA LEU A 104 11.96 -26.06 -9.48
C LEU A 104 13.38 -25.56 -9.71
N THR A 105 13.94 -25.81 -10.88
CA THR A 105 15.24 -25.28 -11.29
C THR A 105 15.08 -24.56 -12.60
N ALA A 106 15.38 -23.27 -12.63
CA ALA A 106 15.45 -22.47 -13.85
C ALA A 106 16.91 -22.37 -14.31
N VAL A 107 17.14 -22.61 -15.59
CA VAL A 107 18.47 -22.54 -16.21
C VAL A 107 18.42 -21.59 -17.40
N ALA A 108 19.37 -20.66 -17.48
CA ALA A 108 19.51 -19.70 -18.56
C ALA A 108 21.01 -19.47 -18.87
N GLY A 109 21.53 -20.10 -19.93
CA GLY A 109 22.98 -20.18 -20.17
C GLY A 109 23.66 -20.89 -18.99
N ASP A 110 24.66 -20.25 -18.42
CA ASP A 110 25.41 -20.76 -17.24
C ASP A 110 24.73 -20.38 -15.91
N CYS A 111 23.64 -19.63 -15.95
CA CYS A 111 22.93 -19.19 -14.75
C CYS A 111 21.91 -20.23 -14.30
N ARG A 112 21.78 -20.40 -12.99
CA ARG A 112 20.85 -21.33 -12.36
C ARG A 112 20.20 -20.68 -11.14
N ASP A 113 18.90 -20.94 -10.95
CA ASP A 113 18.15 -20.54 -9.76
C ASP A 113 17.17 -21.64 -9.34
N GLU A 114 16.93 -21.77 -8.05
CA GLU A 114 16.09 -22.82 -7.50
C GLU A 114 14.99 -22.26 -6.59
N SER A 115 13.88 -22.96 -6.56
CA SER A 115 12.74 -22.70 -5.68
C SER A 115 12.03 -24.01 -5.35
N THR A 116 11.26 -24.02 -4.27
CA THR A 116 10.44 -25.17 -3.88
C THR A 116 8.97 -24.77 -3.92
N ILE A 117 8.12 -25.65 -4.41
CA ILE A 117 6.66 -25.60 -4.30
C ILE A 117 6.15 -26.85 -3.61
N ARG A 118 5.00 -26.75 -2.96
CA ARG A 118 4.34 -27.89 -2.28
C ARG A 118 2.83 -27.81 -2.48
N LYS A 119 2.24 -28.91 -2.93
CA LYS A 119 0.79 -29.07 -2.98
C LYS A 119 0.24 -29.17 -1.56
N VAL A 120 -0.80 -28.38 -1.30
CA VAL A 120 -1.57 -28.43 -0.06
C VAL A 120 -3.07 -28.44 -0.38
N ASP A 121 -3.87 -29.00 0.51
CA ASP A 121 -5.31 -29.11 0.32
C ASP A 121 -6.06 -27.81 0.62
N ALA A 122 -5.50 -26.97 1.50
CA ALA A 122 -6.09 -25.70 1.91
C ALA A 122 -5.10 -24.54 1.75
N PHE A 123 -5.63 -23.38 1.40
CA PHE A 123 -4.83 -22.17 1.27
C PHE A 123 -4.19 -21.78 2.61
N ASN A 124 -2.90 -21.49 2.59
CA ASN A 124 -2.18 -21.00 3.75
C ASN A 124 -2.52 -19.51 3.97
N GLU A 125 -3.31 -19.22 5.00
CA GLU A 125 -3.77 -17.87 5.32
C GLU A 125 -2.64 -16.89 5.69
N ASP A 126 -1.44 -17.38 5.99
CA ASP A 126 -0.27 -16.51 6.24
C ASP A 126 0.22 -15.81 4.96
N TYR A 127 -0.13 -16.31 3.78
CA TYR A 127 0.13 -15.63 2.51
C TYR A 127 -0.85 -14.52 2.19
N ARG A 128 -1.99 -14.48 2.90
CA ARG A 128 -2.97 -13.42 2.71
C ARG A 128 -2.47 -12.13 3.33
N LEU A 129 -2.48 -11.07 2.53
CA LEU A 129 -2.22 -9.74 3.04
C LEU A 129 -3.26 -9.40 4.11
N LYS A 130 -2.84 -9.31 5.35
CA LYS A 130 -3.68 -8.83 6.45
C LYS A 130 -3.66 -7.30 6.37
N GLU A 131 -4.65 -6.72 5.69
CA GLU A 131 -4.86 -5.28 5.73
C GLU A 131 -5.19 -4.87 7.18
N LYS A 132 -4.18 -4.47 7.89
CA LYS A 132 -4.39 -3.69 9.11
C LYS A 132 -4.75 -2.30 8.63
N GLY A 133 -5.90 -1.80 9.03
CA GLY A 133 -6.43 -0.49 8.62
C GLY A 133 -5.41 0.65 8.64
N ALA A 134 -5.83 1.84 8.27
CA ALA A 134 -4.97 3.01 8.12
C ALA A 134 -3.94 3.12 9.23
N VAL A 135 -2.72 3.48 8.84
CA VAL A 135 -1.57 3.62 9.73
C VAL A 135 -1.98 4.30 11.02
N LEU A 136 -1.79 3.57 12.09
CA LEU A 136 -1.76 4.19 13.39
C LEU A 136 -0.47 5.00 13.44
N ASN A 137 -0.63 6.29 13.56
CA ASN A 137 0.49 7.16 13.84
C ASN A 137 1.19 6.72 15.13
N TRP A 138 2.40 7.23 15.30
CA TRP A 138 3.22 7.22 16.49
C TRP A 138 2.55 7.80 17.75
N PHE A 139 1.25 8.03 17.75
CA PHE A 139 0.43 8.34 18.93
C PHE A 139 -0.82 7.45 18.91
N ASP A 140 -1.20 6.99 20.10
CA ASP A 140 -2.36 6.13 20.25
C ASP A 140 -3.64 6.90 19.96
N ILE A 141 -4.37 6.44 18.93
CA ILE A 141 -5.73 6.91 18.66
C ILE A 141 -6.67 5.97 19.40
N THR A 142 -7.39 6.51 20.37
CA THR A 142 -8.42 5.75 21.08
C THR A 142 -9.58 5.48 20.13
N GLU A 143 -9.82 4.22 19.81
CA GLU A 143 -10.97 3.74 19.07
C GLU A 143 -12.01 3.20 20.04
N VAL A 144 -13.24 3.63 19.87
CA VAL A 144 -14.40 3.14 20.64
C VAL A 144 -15.27 2.33 19.70
N GLU A 145 -15.57 1.09 20.08
CA GLU A 145 -16.40 0.20 19.26
C GLU A 145 -17.75 0.84 18.88
N GLY A 146 -18.11 0.72 17.61
CA GLY A 146 -19.33 1.33 17.06
C GLY A 146 -19.35 2.85 17.01
N ARG A 147 -18.21 3.50 17.16
CA ARG A 147 -18.04 4.95 17.08
C ARG A 147 -17.02 5.34 16.01
N PHE A 148 -17.15 6.54 15.46
CA PHE A 148 -16.16 7.06 14.54
C PHE A 148 -14.88 7.49 15.25
N SER A 149 -13.75 7.37 14.53
CA SER A 149 -12.42 7.78 14.93
C SER A 149 -11.71 8.54 13.80
N LEU A 150 -10.49 9.00 14.02
CA LEU A 150 -9.64 9.58 12.97
C LEU A 150 -9.30 8.58 11.86
N ASN A 151 -9.37 7.28 12.14
CA ASN A 151 -9.08 6.21 11.18
C ASN A 151 -10.25 5.90 10.25
N ASP A 152 -11.44 6.47 10.49
CA ASP A 152 -12.59 6.27 9.62
C ASP A 152 -12.54 7.18 8.40
N LYS A 153 -13.15 6.70 7.31
CA LYS A 153 -13.24 7.46 6.07
C LYS A 153 -14.16 8.67 6.26
N MET A 154 -13.74 9.79 5.69
CA MET A 154 -14.53 11.03 5.74
C MET A 154 -15.93 10.84 5.12
N GLY A 155 -16.04 10.05 4.05
CA GLY A 155 -17.33 9.75 3.40
C GLY A 155 -18.32 9.09 4.34
N ASP A 156 -17.87 8.09 5.12
CA ASP A 156 -18.72 7.36 6.07
C ASP A 156 -19.21 8.28 7.21
N ILE A 157 -18.35 9.17 7.68
CA ILE A 157 -18.69 10.16 8.69
C ILE A 157 -19.74 11.13 8.13
N LEU A 158 -19.52 11.67 6.92
CA LEU A 158 -20.41 12.63 6.25
C LEU A 158 -21.74 12.02 5.79
N ALA A 159 -21.84 10.70 5.70
CA ALA A 159 -23.12 10.01 5.48
C ALA A 159 -24.09 10.21 6.65
N THR A 160 -23.60 10.60 7.84
CA THR A 160 -24.42 10.81 9.03
C THR A 160 -24.69 12.30 9.29
N THR A 161 -25.89 12.63 9.83
CA THR A 161 -26.23 14.01 10.19
C THR A 161 -25.27 14.59 11.24
N ARG A 162 -24.91 13.79 12.24
CA ARG A 162 -23.96 14.21 13.29
C ARG A 162 -22.55 14.41 12.75
N GLY A 163 -22.13 13.59 11.77
CA GLY A 163 -20.86 13.74 11.09
C GLY A 163 -20.80 15.03 10.26
N LYS A 164 -21.89 15.41 9.59
CA LYS A 164 -21.97 16.69 8.86
C LYS A 164 -21.82 17.89 9.81
N LEU A 165 -22.49 17.85 10.97
CA LEU A 165 -22.35 18.91 12.00
C LEU A 165 -20.94 18.98 12.57
N TRP A 166 -20.34 17.82 12.84
CA TRP A 166 -18.95 17.74 13.29
C TRP A 166 -17.99 18.35 12.26
N PHE A 167 -18.17 18.02 10.98
CA PHE A 167 -17.34 18.55 9.89
C PHE A 167 -17.46 20.05 9.74
N ALA A 168 -18.67 20.62 9.88
CA ALA A 168 -18.86 22.06 9.90
C ALA A 168 -18.07 22.72 11.03
N GLY A 169 -18.07 22.12 12.23
CA GLY A 169 -17.25 22.57 13.36
C GLY A 169 -15.74 22.47 13.12
N LEU A 170 -15.28 21.42 12.41
CA LEU A 170 -13.89 21.29 12.00
C LEU A 170 -13.50 22.39 11.00
N GLY A 171 -14.39 22.72 10.07
CA GLY A 171 -14.18 23.80 9.11
C GLY A 171 -13.96 25.16 9.78
N LEU A 172 -14.69 25.47 10.87
CA LEU A 172 -14.47 26.67 11.66
C LEU A 172 -13.10 26.68 12.35
N THR A 173 -12.64 25.52 12.85
CA THR A 173 -11.32 25.36 13.45
C THR A 173 -10.21 25.58 12.40
N LEU A 174 -10.36 25.02 11.20
CA LEU A 174 -9.43 25.23 10.09
C LEU A 174 -9.38 26.69 9.68
N LYS A 175 -10.53 27.34 9.53
CA LYS A 175 -10.61 28.78 9.19
C LYS A 175 -9.86 29.63 10.23
N SER A 176 -10.06 29.36 11.51
CA SER A 176 -9.34 30.08 12.59
C SER A 176 -7.82 29.88 12.52
N LYS A 177 -7.35 28.67 12.14
CA LYS A 177 -5.92 28.41 11.95
C LYS A 177 -5.38 29.12 10.71
N MET A 178 -6.12 29.14 9.61
CA MET A 178 -5.75 29.86 8.40
C MET A 178 -5.62 31.38 8.64
N ASP A 179 -6.51 31.95 9.41
CA ASP A 179 -6.48 33.39 9.71
C ASP A 179 -5.29 33.76 10.61
N LYS A 180 -4.88 32.87 11.51
CA LYS A 180 -3.68 33.03 12.36
C LYS A 180 -2.36 32.83 11.60
N SER A 181 -2.36 32.06 10.52
CA SER A 181 -1.15 31.80 9.71
C SER A 181 -0.87 32.90 8.67
N LYS A 182 -1.80 33.81 8.44
CA LYS A 182 -1.59 34.94 7.55
C LYS A 182 -0.67 35.97 8.22
N LYS A 183 0.59 36.05 7.78
CA LYS A 183 1.46 37.20 8.07
C LYS A 183 0.83 38.49 7.49
N PRO A 184 1.08 39.67 8.09
CA PRO A 184 0.62 40.93 7.51
C PRO A 184 1.12 41.04 6.06
N LYS A 185 0.21 41.24 5.12
CA LYS A 185 0.52 41.38 3.70
C LYS A 185 1.33 42.64 3.46
N GLU A 186 2.52 42.50 2.92
CA GLU A 186 3.10 43.58 2.10
C GLU A 186 2.22 43.77 0.84
N LYS A 187 1.91 45.03 0.53
CA LYS A 187 1.13 45.39 -0.65
C LYS A 187 1.84 44.98 -1.91
N GLY A 188 1.34 44.00 -2.63
CA GLY A 188 1.83 43.71 -3.97
C GLY A 188 1.79 42.31 -4.50
N GLU A 189 1.00 41.35 -3.98
CA GLU A 189 0.90 40.05 -4.59
C GLU A 189 -0.53 39.53 -4.81
N SER A 190 -0.68 39.02 -6.00
CA SER A 190 -1.77 38.32 -6.70
C SER A 190 -2.79 37.64 -5.82
N LYS A 191 -4.05 37.76 -6.20
CA LYS A 191 -5.21 37.01 -5.69
C LYS A 191 -4.95 35.51 -5.70
N SER A 192 -4.58 34.95 -4.56
CA SER A 192 -4.68 33.52 -4.29
C SER A 192 -6.18 33.16 -4.36
N GLY A 193 -6.53 32.29 -5.31
CA GLY A 193 -7.89 31.84 -5.54
C GLY A 193 -8.54 31.38 -4.23
N GLY A 194 -9.59 32.07 -3.82
CA GLY A 194 -10.32 31.74 -2.62
C GLY A 194 -10.93 30.34 -2.75
N PHE A 195 -10.74 29.53 -1.74
CA PHE A 195 -11.42 28.24 -1.59
C PHE A 195 -12.93 28.52 -1.55
N THR A 196 -13.62 28.25 -2.66
CA THR A 196 -15.08 28.46 -2.76
C THR A 196 -15.80 27.19 -2.25
N LEU A 197 -17.04 27.37 -1.82
CA LEU A 197 -17.92 26.26 -1.40
C LEU A 197 -18.05 25.16 -2.49
N ASP A 198 -17.99 25.54 -3.76
CA ASP A 198 -18.05 24.62 -4.89
C ASP A 198 -16.73 23.84 -5.08
N SER A 199 -15.59 24.48 -4.81
CA SER A 199 -14.30 23.78 -4.74
C SER A 199 -14.28 22.73 -3.62
N ILE A 200 -14.92 23.04 -2.48
CA ILE A 200 -15.05 22.11 -1.35
C ILE A 200 -15.98 20.95 -1.73
N LYS A 201 -17.10 21.19 -2.43
CA LYS A 201 -18.01 20.11 -2.90
C LYS A 201 -17.36 19.18 -3.90
N GLY A 202 -16.62 19.71 -4.88
CA GLY A 202 -15.86 18.90 -5.85
C GLY A 202 -14.78 18.07 -5.18
N MET A 203 -14.08 18.65 -4.20
CA MET A 203 -13.06 17.99 -3.40
C MET A 203 -13.67 16.93 -2.46
N MET A 204 -14.89 17.15 -1.93
CA MET A 204 -15.56 16.20 -1.02
C MET A 204 -15.81 14.84 -1.65
N GLY A 205 -16.14 14.78 -2.94
CA GLY A 205 -16.29 13.51 -3.67
C GLY A 205 -14.96 12.71 -3.70
N MET A 206 -13.85 13.41 -3.88
CA MET A 206 -12.51 12.83 -3.92
C MET A 206 -11.96 12.53 -2.52
N LEU A 207 -12.30 13.35 -1.54
CA LEU A 207 -11.83 13.22 -0.16
C LEU A 207 -12.59 12.16 0.65
N GLY A 208 -13.77 11.74 0.19
CA GLY A 208 -14.61 10.75 0.89
C GLY A 208 -13.94 9.40 1.12
N GLY A 209 -13.02 9.02 0.24
CA GLY A 209 -12.23 7.78 0.34
C GLY A 209 -11.08 7.83 1.35
N PHE A 210 -10.69 9.02 1.83
CA PHE A 210 -9.57 9.18 2.76
C PHE A 210 -10.03 9.16 4.21
N THR A 211 -9.18 8.65 5.09
CA THR A 211 -9.40 8.76 6.53
C THR A 211 -9.23 10.21 6.99
N VAL A 212 -9.89 10.58 8.09
CA VAL A 212 -9.74 11.92 8.67
C VAL A 212 -8.28 12.20 9.00
N LEU A 213 -7.57 11.23 9.54
CA LEU A 213 -6.15 11.34 9.88
C LEU A 213 -5.31 11.70 8.65
N ARG A 214 -5.55 11.03 7.52
CA ARG A 214 -4.85 11.33 6.28
C ARG A 214 -5.16 12.74 5.77
N LEU A 215 -6.42 13.16 5.88
CA LEU A 215 -6.79 14.51 5.48
C LEU A 215 -6.09 15.56 6.35
N THR A 216 -5.98 15.34 7.66
CA THR A 216 -5.26 16.26 8.55
C THR A 216 -3.76 16.30 8.26
N SER A 217 -3.15 15.19 7.82
CA SER A 217 -1.73 15.20 7.41
C SER A 217 -1.50 15.97 6.10
N MET A 218 -2.50 16.00 5.20
CA MET A 218 -2.42 16.76 3.94
C MET A 218 -2.57 18.27 4.11
N THR A 219 -3.09 18.75 5.25
CA THR A 219 -3.24 20.19 5.49
C THR A 219 -1.91 20.95 5.60
N GLY A 220 -0.77 20.24 5.76
CA GLY A 220 0.56 20.81 5.63
C GLY A 220 0.81 21.50 4.29
N MET A 221 0.16 21.05 3.21
CA MET A 221 0.26 21.66 1.86
C MET A 221 -0.35 23.09 1.82
N ILE A 222 -1.19 23.43 2.77
CA ILE A 222 -1.79 24.77 2.93
C ILE A 222 -1.31 25.47 4.21
N ASN A 223 -0.11 25.08 4.70
CA ASN A 223 0.52 25.63 5.90
C ASN A 223 -0.33 25.55 7.18
N ILE A 224 -1.17 24.53 7.28
CA ILE A 224 -1.92 24.21 8.49
C ILE A 224 -1.34 22.92 9.08
N SER A 225 -0.88 22.98 10.32
CA SER A 225 -0.43 21.82 11.08
C SER A 225 -1.36 21.57 12.27
N PHE A 226 -1.44 20.30 12.66
CA PHE A 226 -2.15 19.87 13.86
C PHE A 226 -1.14 19.27 14.84
N THR A 227 -1.23 19.67 16.09
CA THR A 227 -0.47 19.00 17.16
C THR A 227 -1.13 17.67 17.52
N LYS A 228 -0.38 16.78 18.19
CA LYS A 228 -0.92 15.54 18.74
C LYS A 228 -2.16 15.78 19.59
N GLU A 229 -2.10 16.76 20.50
CA GLU A 229 -3.21 17.11 21.41
C GLU A 229 -4.45 17.58 20.64
N GLU A 230 -4.27 18.31 19.55
CA GLU A 230 -5.36 18.74 18.70
C GLU A 230 -6.02 17.57 17.97
N LEU A 231 -5.22 16.65 17.44
CA LEU A 231 -5.71 15.42 16.79
C LEU A 231 -6.46 14.53 17.78
N LEU A 232 -5.94 14.35 19.00
CA LEU A 232 -6.63 13.60 20.04
C LEU A 232 -7.94 14.25 20.45
N LYS A 233 -8.03 15.59 20.51
CA LYS A 233 -9.30 16.32 20.75
C LYS A 233 -10.29 16.11 19.60
N ILE A 234 -9.83 16.11 18.36
CA ILE A 234 -10.67 15.82 17.19
C ILE A 234 -11.19 14.39 17.28
N ASN A 235 -10.33 13.44 17.61
CA ASN A 235 -10.70 12.02 17.79
C ASN A 235 -11.75 11.83 18.90
N ALA A 236 -11.56 12.47 20.03
CA ALA A 236 -12.51 12.40 21.15
C ALA A 236 -13.91 12.94 20.78
N LYS A 237 -13.99 13.94 19.87
CA LYS A 237 -15.28 14.41 19.33
C LYS A 237 -15.90 13.38 18.38
N LEU A 238 -15.11 12.72 17.55
CA LEU A 238 -15.57 11.64 16.65
C LEU A 238 -16.09 10.45 17.44
N ASN A 239 -15.40 10.05 18.51
CA ASN A 239 -15.83 8.97 19.40
C ASN A 239 -17.19 9.20 20.08
N LYS A 240 -17.76 10.40 20.00
CA LYS A 240 -19.14 10.69 20.44
C LYS A 240 -20.19 10.36 19.37
N ILE A 241 -19.79 10.11 18.12
CA ILE A 241 -20.69 9.87 16.99
C ILE A 241 -20.79 8.37 16.72
N LYS A 242 -21.99 7.79 16.79
CA LYS A 242 -22.25 6.38 16.50
C LYS A 242 -22.11 6.10 15.00
N LYS A 243 -21.47 5.00 14.66
CA LYS A 243 -21.51 4.42 13.30
C LYS A 243 -22.91 3.89 13.00
N PRO A 244 -23.40 3.98 11.76
CA PRO A 244 -24.63 3.28 11.37
C PRO A 244 -24.43 1.76 11.61
N LYS A 245 -25.49 1.08 12.03
CA LYS A 245 -25.46 -0.38 12.05
C LYS A 245 -25.31 -0.86 10.61
N THR A 246 -24.30 -1.62 10.33
CA THR A 246 -24.19 -2.39 9.06
C THR A 246 -25.39 -3.32 8.97
N LYS A 247 -26.20 -3.16 7.92
CA LYS A 247 -27.27 -4.10 7.59
C LYS A 247 -26.69 -5.40 7.10
#